data_5a41f643964ffb10214b2fd334e5fb5f
#
_entry.id   5a41f643964ffb10214b2fd334e5fb5f
#
_cell.length_a   1.000
_cell.length_b   1.000
_cell.length_c   1.000
_cell.angle_alpha   90.00
_cell.angle_beta   90.00
_cell.angle_gamma   90.00
#
_symmetry.space_group_name_H-M   'P 1'
#
loop_
_entity.id
_entity.type
_entity.pdbx_description
1 polymer ?
#
loop_
_entity_poly.entity_id
_entity_poly.type
_entity_poly.pdbx_seq_one_letter_code
_entity_poly.pdbx_strand_id
1 'polypeptide(L)'
;MRKVFFVFLSAFVLLLITGCARPNPRETLASMQAPPGSPMLLAVYQPWFGDKSHINVGYSCHDPNVLREQIARAREMNIGGFVVNWYGPRKEFEDRSFALLEQAAAEGTFKIAAQYDEAVDHPGYSTDAVIVDLQYLYDRYISQSAGPARDAYLRYNGKPVIFIFPKDSSTDWKRVRQVTQTWSDPPLLLYKDPSPKFINDFDGFYAWVQPGRQGWARDGSHYGEDYLNYFYKTMIDRHPDKLAIGAVWPGFDDSKASWSRNRRMAYRCGKTFSDTLRIFRQYYGSENAPPYLLIVTWNDYEEGTDIERSITHCGRDGGGRLDTAALKSLP
;
A
#
# COMPACT_ATOMS: atom_id res chain seq x y z
N MET A 1 41.25 -15.27 83.51
CA MET A 1 39.98 -14.62 83.07
C MET A 1 40.20 -14.04 81.69
N ARG A 2 39.78 -14.73 80.63
CA ARG A 2 39.90 -14.25 79.25
C ARG A 2 38.51 -13.83 78.79
N LYS A 3 38.37 -12.56 78.44
CA LYS A 3 37.14 -12.01 77.83
C LYS A 3 37.17 -12.29 76.32
N VAL A 4 36.14 -13.01 75.87
CA VAL A 4 35.91 -13.25 74.44
C VAL A 4 35.01 -12.16 73.93
N PHE A 5 35.49 -11.39 72.93
CA PHE A 5 34.70 -10.41 72.19
C PHE A 5 34.04 -11.13 71.00
N PHE A 6 32.70 -11.10 70.93
CA PHE A 6 31.93 -11.48 69.74
C PHE A 6 31.78 -10.26 68.85
N VAL A 7 32.29 -10.34 67.61
CA VAL A 7 32.06 -9.36 66.56
C VAL A 7 30.89 -9.88 65.72
N PHE A 8 29.75 -9.15 65.73
CA PHE A 8 28.66 -9.37 64.83
C PHE A 8 28.97 -8.76 63.49
N LEU A 9 29.10 -9.60 62.45
CA LEU A 9 29.24 -9.18 61.05
C LEU A 9 27.84 -9.07 60.44
N SER A 10 27.28 -7.85 60.30
CA SER A 10 26.01 -7.62 59.61
C SER A 10 26.28 -7.63 58.10
N ALA A 11 25.83 -8.68 57.40
CA ALA A 11 25.82 -8.73 55.96
C ALA A 11 24.68 -7.86 55.41
N PHE A 12 25.01 -6.74 54.82
CA PHE A 12 24.06 -5.92 54.03
C PHE A 12 23.84 -6.60 52.66
N VAL A 13 22.69 -7.22 52.47
CA VAL A 13 22.26 -7.76 51.16
C VAL A 13 21.73 -6.56 50.35
N LEU A 14 22.52 -6.10 49.40
CA LEU A 14 22.10 -5.11 48.41
C LEU A 14 21.22 -5.81 47.35
N LEU A 15 19.90 -5.65 47.45
CA LEU A 15 18.97 -6.06 46.37
C LEU A 15 19.15 -5.09 45.19
N LEU A 16 19.86 -5.51 44.17
CA LEU A 16 19.87 -4.86 42.86
C LEU A 16 18.50 -5.07 42.22
N ILE A 17 17.62 -4.10 42.33
CA ILE A 17 16.40 -4.00 41.56
C ILE A 17 16.83 -3.67 40.13
N THR A 18 16.99 -4.67 39.28
CA THR A 18 17.09 -4.47 37.83
C THR A 18 15.72 -4.01 37.33
N GLY A 19 15.52 -2.71 37.32
CA GLY A 19 14.35 -2.12 36.64
C GLY A 19 14.38 -2.53 35.18
N CYS A 20 13.37 -3.28 34.74
CA CYS A 20 13.10 -3.45 33.32
C CYS A 20 12.86 -2.05 32.73
N ALA A 21 13.87 -1.48 32.11
CA ALA A 21 13.74 -0.26 31.35
C ALA A 21 12.73 -0.53 30.22
N ARG A 22 11.61 0.16 30.21
CA ARG A 22 10.71 0.14 29.07
C ARG A 22 11.50 0.66 27.86
N PRO A 23 11.50 -0.07 26.72
CA PRO A 23 12.21 0.39 25.54
C PRO A 23 11.71 1.79 25.16
N ASN A 24 12.65 2.65 24.84
CA ASN A 24 12.35 4.02 24.40
C ASN A 24 11.49 3.94 23.14
N PRO A 25 10.34 4.63 23.07
CA PRO A 25 9.49 4.61 21.87
C PRO A 25 10.23 4.97 20.57
N ARG A 26 11.29 5.79 20.66
CA ARG A 26 12.15 6.14 19.51
C ARG A 26 13.07 5.00 19.06
N GLU A 27 13.53 4.13 19.97
CA GLU A 27 14.35 2.95 19.61
C GLU A 27 13.49 1.84 19.01
N THR A 28 12.22 1.71 19.45
CA THR A 28 11.25 0.79 18.85
C THR A 28 10.85 1.24 17.44
N LEU A 29 10.82 2.55 17.17
CA LEU A 29 10.56 3.11 15.83
C LEU A 29 11.69 2.82 14.83
N ALA A 30 12.95 2.84 15.28
CA ALA A 30 14.10 2.52 14.42
C ALA A 30 14.16 1.03 14.03
N SER A 31 13.62 0.13 14.86
CA SER A 31 13.61 -1.31 14.59
C SER A 31 12.51 -1.78 13.63
N MET A 32 11.59 -0.89 13.23
CA MET A 32 10.48 -1.18 12.30
C MET A 32 10.71 -0.65 10.88
N GLN A 33 11.87 -0.07 10.60
CA GLN A 33 12.26 0.26 9.23
C GLN A 33 12.69 -1.02 8.53
N ALA A 34 12.19 -1.23 7.29
CA ALA A 34 12.69 -2.29 6.43
C ALA A 34 14.23 -2.21 6.37
N PRO A 35 14.94 -3.36 6.27
CA PRO A 35 16.38 -3.35 6.15
C PRO A 35 16.81 -2.38 5.04
N PRO A 36 17.94 -1.65 5.20
CA PRO A 36 18.45 -0.80 4.14
C PRO A 36 18.53 -1.60 2.83
N GLY A 37 17.87 -1.10 1.78
CA GLY A 37 17.83 -1.79 0.48
C GLY A 37 16.59 -2.68 0.24
N SER A 38 15.63 -2.75 1.18
CA SER A 38 14.34 -3.42 0.93
C SER A 38 13.22 -2.40 0.74
N PRO A 39 12.29 -2.62 -0.22
CA PRO A 39 11.15 -1.73 -0.39
C PRO A 39 10.18 -1.85 0.79
N MET A 40 9.56 -0.73 1.21
CA MET A 40 8.40 -0.79 2.08
C MET A 40 7.24 -1.44 1.32
N LEU A 41 6.63 -2.46 1.93
CA LEU A 41 5.42 -3.07 1.37
C LEU A 41 4.23 -2.16 1.61
N LEU A 42 3.50 -1.87 0.55
CA LEU A 42 2.23 -1.15 0.59
C LEU A 42 1.14 -2.06 0.01
N ALA A 43 -0.05 -2.07 0.60
CA ALA A 43 -1.18 -2.79 0.00
C ALA A 43 -2.25 -1.80 -0.46
N VAL A 44 -2.82 -2.05 -1.62
CA VAL A 44 -3.92 -1.22 -2.12
C VAL A 44 -5.19 -1.56 -1.35
N TYR A 45 -5.88 -0.54 -0.88
CA TYR A 45 -7.05 -0.66 -0.02
C TYR A 45 -8.31 -0.11 -0.70
N GLN A 46 -9.37 -0.90 -0.67
CA GLN A 46 -10.69 -0.50 -1.17
C GLN A 46 -11.54 0.06 -0.02
N PRO A 47 -11.90 1.36 -0.03
CA PRO A 47 -12.54 2.03 1.09
C PRO A 47 -14.07 1.95 1.08
N TRP A 48 -14.69 1.18 0.20
CA TRP A 48 -16.12 1.20 -0.11
C TRP A 48 -16.98 0.18 0.63
N PHE A 49 -16.40 -0.80 1.34
CA PHE A 49 -17.19 -1.84 2.00
C PHE A 49 -18.01 -1.29 3.16
N GLY A 50 -19.29 -1.66 3.15
CA GLY A 50 -20.33 -1.07 4.01
C GLY A 50 -21.25 -0.10 3.27
N ASP A 51 -20.86 0.38 2.08
CA ASP A 51 -21.77 1.00 1.13
C ASP A 51 -22.64 -0.05 0.43
N LYS A 52 -23.90 0.34 0.14
CA LYS A 52 -24.91 -0.57 -0.43
C LYS A 52 -24.65 -0.93 -1.90
N SER A 53 -23.81 -0.17 -2.61
CA SER A 53 -23.44 -0.43 -4.00
C SER A 53 -22.41 -1.55 -4.15
N HIS A 54 -21.81 -1.99 -3.03
CA HIS A 54 -20.79 -3.02 -2.99
C HIS A 54 -21.23 -4.28 -2.25
N ILE A 55 -20.56 -5.40 -2.47
CA ILE A 55 -20.89 -6.66 -1.80
C ILE A 55 -20.71 -6.54 -0.28
N ASN A 56 -21.58 -7.24 0.46
CA ASN A 56 -21.44 -7.31 1.91
C ASN A 56 -20.32 -8.29 2.30
N VAL A 57 -19.26 -7.75 2.88
CA VAL A 57 -18.10 -8.52 3.35
C VAL A 57 -18.09 -8.74 4.87
N GLY A 58 -19.17 -8.32 5.55
CA GLY A 58 -19.36 -8.52 6.99
C GLY A 58 -18.74 -7.43 7.86
N TYR A 59 -18.25 -6.33 7.27
CA TYR A 59 -17.77 -5.16 7.99
C TYR A 59 -18.03 -3.86 7.21
N SER A 60 -17.78 -2.73 7.84
CA SER A 60 -17.83 -1.41 7.21
C SER A 60 -16.48 -0.69 7.35
N CYS A 61 -16.04 -0.04 6.27
CA CYS A 61 -14.90 0.88 6.27
C CYS A 61 -15.16 2.16 7.09
N HIS A 62 -16.38 2.33 7.64
CA HIS A 62 -16.70 3.40 8.60
C HIS A 62 -16.58 2.95 10.06
N ASP A 63 -16.24 1.68 10.35
CA ASP A 63 -15.99 1.22 11.71
C ASP A 63 -14.52 1.40 12.10
N PRO A 64 -14.19 2.33 13.02
CA PRO A 64 -12.79 2.56 13.40
C PRO A 64 -12.12 1.34 14.05
N ASN A 65 -12.88 0.42 14.66
CA ASN A 65 -12.30 -0.79 15.25
C ASN A 65 -11.85 -1.76 14.16
N VAL A 66 -12.66 -1.92 13.11
CA VAL A 66 -12.29 -2.70 11.93
C VAL A 66 -11.02 -2.14 11.28
N LEU A 67 -10.95 -0.81 11.12
CA LEU A 67 -9.77 -0.18 10.51
C LEU A 67 -8.50 -0.40 11.33
N ARG A 68 -8.57 -0.27 12.67
CA ARG A 68 -7.44 -0.57 13.56
C ARG A 68 -7.02 -2.04 13.49
N GLU A 69 -7.98 -2.96 13.46
CA GLU A 69 -7.70 -4.39 13.31
C GLU A 69 -7.02 -4.70 11.97
N GLN A 70 -7.51 -4.14 10.87
CA GLN A 70 -6.90 -4.30 9.55
C GLN A 70 -5.48 -3.77 9.50
N ILE A 71 -5.21 -2.59 10.08
CA ILE A 71 -3.86 -2.03 10.20
C ILE A 71 -2.96 -2.96 11.04
N ALA A 72 -3.46 -3.47 12.17
CA ALA A 72 -2.69 -4.38 13.01
C ALA A 72 -2.31 -5.66 12.25
N ARG A 73 -3.27 -6.26 11.54
CA ARG A 73 -3.04 -7.47 10.71
C ARG A 73 -2.09 -7.20 9.54
N ALA A 74 -2.22 -6.06 8.88
CA ALA A 74 -1.30 -5.67 7.81
C ALA A 74 0.15 -5.54 8.34
N ARG A 75 0.34 -4.96 9.51
CA ARG A 75 1.66 -4.87 10.17
C ARG A 75 2.23 -6.24 10.54
N GLU A 76 1.40 -7.17 10.99
CA GLU A 76 1.82 -8.57 11.24
C GLU A 76 2.32 -9.26 9.96
N MET A 77 1.85 -8.81 8.80
CA MET A 77 2.32 -9.24 7.47
C MET A 77 3.48 -8.41 6.93
N ASN A 78 4.12 -7.56 7.74
CA ASN A 78 5.18 -6.65 7.35
C ASN A 78 4.77 -5.59 6.31
N ILE A 79 3.48 -5.27 6.21
CA ILE A 79 2.96 -4.20 5.36
C ILE A 79 3.04 -2.90 6.15
N GLY A 80 3.71 -1.89 5.60
CA GLY A 80 3.98 -0.61 6.25
C GLY A 80 2.93 0.48 5.98
N GLY A 81 2.04 0.26 5.00
CA GLY A 81 1.01 1.26 4.67
C GLY A 81 -0.04 0.76 3.69
N PHE A 82 -1.13 1.53 3.59
CA PHE A 82 -2.15 1.34 2.56
C PHE A 82 -2.11 2.46 1.52
N VAL A 83 -2.29 2.06 0.26
CA VAL A 83 -2.57 2.96 -0.85
C VAL A 83 -4.07 2.85 -1.10
N VAL A 84 -4.82 3.87 -0.70
CA VAL A 84 -6.28 3.84 -0.62
C VAL A 84 -6.89 4.39 -1.90
N ASN A 85 -7.73 3.62 -2.57
CA ASN A 85 -8.50 4.12 -3.70
C ASN A 85 -9.36 5.30 -3.24
N TRP A 86 -9.18 6.44 -3.89
CA TRP A 86 -9.89 7.65 -3.54
C TRP A 86 -10.48 8.29 -4.81
N TYR A 87 -11.75 8.65 -4.75
CA TYR A 87 -12.57 9.00 -5.92
C TYR A 87 -12.96 10.47 -5.95
N GLY A 88 -12.31 11.29 -5.13
CA GLY A 88 -12.68 12.70 -4.95
C GLY A 88 -13.71 12.91 -3.83
N PRO A 89 -13.93 14.17 -3.41
CA PRO A 89 -14.78 14.50 -2.27
C PRO A 89 -16.27 14.23 -2.48
N ARG A 90 -16.69 14.02 -3.73
CA ARG A 90 -18.12 13.72 -4.03
C ARG A 90 -18.52 12.28 -3.78
N LYS A 91 -17.54 11.39 -3.65
CA LYS A 91 -17.71 10.04 -3.15
C LYS A 91 -17.59 10.07 -1.62
N GLU A 92 -18.66 10.59 -0.97
CA GLU A 92 -18.67 10.90 0.46
C GLU A 92 -18.36 9.68 1.34
N PHE A 93 -18.80 8.48 0.96
CA PHE A 93 -18.53 7.28 1.72
C PHE A 93 -17.03 6.95 1.70
N GLU A 94 -16.42 6.94 0.52
CA GLU A 94 -15.00 6.61 0.36
C GLU A 94 -14.10 7.71 0.91
N ASP A 95 -14.45 8.99 0.75
CA ASP A 95 -13.73 10.11 1.35
C ASP A 95 -13.74 10.05 2.88
N ARG A 96 -14.89 9.74 3.47
CA ARG A 96 -15.01 9.53 4.94
C ARG A 96 -14.21 8.31 5.38
N SER A 97 -14.23 7.21 4.62
CA SER A 97 -13.43 6.01 4.91
C SER A 97 -11.95 6.34 4.91
N PHE A 98 -11.48 7.14 3.94
CA PHE A 98 -10.11 7.63 3.87
C PHE A 98 -9.73 8.41 5.13
N ALA A 99 -10.57 9.37 5.54
CA ALA A 99 -10.33 10.17 6.73
C ALA A 99 -10.23 9.32 8.02
N LEU A 100 -11.11 8.34 8.18
CA LEU A 100 -11.09 7.43 9.33
C LEU A 100 -9.86 6.52 9.34
N LEU A 101 -9.47 6.04 8.16
CA LEU A 101 -8.28 5.19 8.02
C LEU A 101 -7.00 5.97 8.30
N GLU A 102 -6.90 7.23 7.84
CA GLU A 102 -5.78 8.10 8.15
C GLU A 102 -5.67 8.38 9.65
N GLN A 103 -6.80 8.65 10.32
CA GLN A 103 -6.83 8.82 11.78
C GLN A 103 -6.35 7.56 12.50
N ALA A 104 -6.83 6.39 12.10
CA ALA A 104 -6.41 5.12 12.71
C ALA A 104 -4.91 4.84 12.46
N ALA A 105 -4.38 5.18 11.29
CA ALA A 105 -2.95 5.03 10.97
C ALA A 105 -2.08 5.98 11.79
N ALA A 106 -2.56 7.19 12.09
CA ALA A 106 -1.86 8.19 12.89
C ALA A 106 -1.70 7.80 14.37
N GLU A 107 -2.44 6.80 14.85
CA GLU A 107 -2.25 6.22 16.19
C GLU A 107 -0.91 5.45 16.32
N GLY A 108 -0.21 5.22 15.21
CA GLY A 108 1.06 4.47 15.15
C GLY A 108 2.00 4.95 14.04
N THR A 109 2.71 4.00 13.43
CA THR A 109 3.70 4.29 12.37
C THR A 109 3.21 3.90 10.97
N PHE A 110 2.00 3.39 10.86
CA PHE A 110 1.43 2.95 9.59
C PHE A 110 1.19 4.14 8.65
N LYS A 111 1.35 3.93 7.34
CA LYS A 111 1.25 5.01 6.35
C LYS A 111 0.03 4.86 5.45
N ILE A 112 -0.49 6.01 5.02
CA ILE A 112 -1.62 6.08 4.08
C ILE A 112 -1.23 6.97 2.91
N ALA A 113 -1.53 6.54 1.71
CA ALA A 113 -1.44 7.35 0.49
C ALA A 113 -2.75 7.27 -0.29
N ALA A 114 -3.11 8.31 -1.01
CA ALA A 114 -4.23 8.25 -1.93
C ALA A 114 -3.80 7.63 -3.26
N GLN A 115 -4.65 6.74 -3.79
CA GLN A 115 -4.68 6.40 -5.21
C GLN A 115 -5.91 7.09 -5.80
N TYR A 116 -5.68 8.23 -6.44
CA TYR A 116 -6.74 8.99 -7.07
C TYR A 116 -7.23 8.27 -8.33
N ASP A 117 -8.45 7.77 -8.26
CA ASP A 117 -9.14 7.16 -9.39
C ASP A 117 -9.79 8.28 -10.21
N GLU A 118 -9.15 8.62 -11.31
CA GLU A 118 -9.27 9.86 -12.06
C GLU A 118 -10.72 10.21 -12.40
N ALA A 119 -11.26 11.22 -11.73
CA ALA A 119 -12.53 11.91 -12.02
C ALA A 119 -13.76 10.99 -12.28
N VAL A 120 -13.86 9.89 -11.56
CA VAL A 120 -14.85 8.81 -11.76
C VAL A 120 -16.28 9.32 -11.87
N ASP A 121 -16.66 10.35 -11.11
CA ASP A 121 -18.02 10.87 -11.03
C ASP A 121 -18.16 12.35 -11.39
N HIS A 122 -17.21 12.88 -12.13
CA HIS A 122 -17.36 14.27 -12.59
C HIS A 122 -18.30 14.37 -13.80
N PRO A 123 -19.48 15.04 -13.66
CA PRO A 123 -20.22 15.45 -14.85
C PRO A 123 -19.38 16.48 -15.62
N GLY A 124 -19.06 16.17 -16.87
CA GLY A 124 -18.16 17.03 -17.66
C GLY A 124 -16.71 16.93 -17.17
N TYR A 125 -16.18 15.70 -17.16
CA TYR A 125 -14.79 15.39 -16.93
C TYR A 125 -13.84 16.41 -17.57
N SER A 126 -13.02 17.04 -16.75
CA SER A 126 -12.08 18.05 -17.23
C SER A 126 -10.82 18.06 -16.36
N THR A 127 -9.74 18.58 -16.91
CA THR A 127 -8.50 18.83 -16.18
C THR A 127 -8.73 19.70 -14.94
N ASP A 128 -9.64 20.68 -15.01
CA ASP A 128 -9.99 21.52 -13.86
C ASP A 128 -10.62 20.72 -12.74
N ALA A 129 -11.47 19.76 -13.05
CA ALA A 129 -12.07 18.85 -12.07
C ALA A 129 -11.00 18.05 -11.33
N VAL A 130 -10.02 17.49 -12.04
CA VAL A 130 -8.87 16.79 -11.47
C VAL A 130 -8.05 17.71 -10.54
N ILE A 131 -7.80 18.94 -10.96
CA ILE A 131 -7.07 19.92 -10.15
C ILE A 131 -7.84 20.24 -8.86
N VAL A 132 -9.15 20.41 -8.94
CA VAL A 132 -10.01 20.70 -7.77
C VAL A 132 -10.01 19.52 -6.79
N ASP A 133 -10.14 18.29 -7.29
CA ASP A 133 -10.08 17.08 -6.44
C ASP A 133 -8.72 16.95 -5.76
N LEU A 134 -7.63 17.11 -6.49
CA LEU A 134 -6.28 17.02 -5.92
C LEU A 134 -5.99 18.15 -4.94
N GLN A 135 -6.52 19.36 -5.17
CA GLN A 135 -6.42 20.47 -4.22
C GLN A 135 -7.16 20.13 -2.91
N TYR A 136 -8.38 19.57 -3.01
CA TYR A 136 -9.11 19.11 -1.83
C TYR A 136 -8.33 18.05 -1.06
N LEU A 137 -7.79 17.02 -1.76
CA LEU A 137 -6.96 15.99 -1.16
C LEU A 137 -5.77 16.61 -0.39
N TYR A 138 -5.10 17.56 -1.02
CA TYR A 138 -3.96 18.25 -0.42
C TYR A 138 -4.35 19.03 0.83
N ASP A 139 -5.38 19.87 0.74
CA ASP A 139 -5.81 20.72 1.84
C ASP A 139 -6.35 19.92 3.03
N ARG A 140 -7.04 18.81 2.73
CA ARG A 140 -7.75 18.00 3.73
C ARG A 140 -6.88 16.99 4.45
N TYR A 141 -5.89 16.39 3.74
CA TYR A 141 -5.14 15.24 4.23
C TYR A 141 -3.63 15.40 4.24
N ILE A 142 -3.07 16.34 3.48
CA ILE A 142 -1.62 16.41 3.26
C ILE A 142 -0.98 17.66 3.85
N SER A 143 -1.60 18.81 3.68
CA SER A 143 -1.04 20.11 4.02
C SER A 143 -0.85 20.30 5.53
N GLN A 144 -0.09 21.31 5.92
CA GLN A 144 0.11 21.63 7.34
C GLN A 144 -1.18 21.98 8.07
N SER A 145 -2.20 22.46 7.36
CA SER A 145 -3.54 22.77 7.90
C SER A 145 -4.45 21.57 8.07
N ALA A 146 -4.11 20.41 7.53
CA ALA A 146 -4.95 19.19 7.56
C ALA A 146 -5.07 18.56 8.96
N GLY A 147 -4.35 19.05 9.94
CA GLY A 147 -4.37 18.52 11.30
C GLY A 147 -3.33 17.42 11.55
N PRO A 148 -3.33 16.79 12.74
CA PRO A 148 -2.26 15.87 13.15
C PRO A 148 -2.28 14.53 12.41
N ALA A 149 -3.41 14.07 11.89
CA ALA A 149 -3.51 12.81 11.17
C ALA A 149 -2.65 12.79 9.89
N ARG A 150 -2.39 13.95 9.28
CA ARG A 150 -1.51 14.11 8.12
C ARG A 150 -0.10 13.50 8.28
N ASP A 151 0.35 13.30 9.51
CA ASP A 151 1.64 12.68 9.79
C ASP A 151 1.66 11.19 9.40
N ALA A 152 0.49 10.57 9.26
CA ALA A 152 0.33 9.24 8.67
C ALA A 152 0.42 9.24 7.14
N TYR A 153 0.29 10.40 6.48
CA TYR A 153 0.36 10.44 5.02
C TYR A 153 1.76 10.02 4.52
N LEU A 154 1.78 9.16 3.50
CA LEU A 154 3.02 8.59 2.94
C LEU A 154 3.88 9.68 2.30
N ARG A 155 5.17 9.68 2.64
CA ARG A 155 6.16 10.61 2.08
C ARG A 155 7.40 9.87 1.62
N TYR A 156 7.93 10.30 0.51
CA TYR A 156 9.24 9.87 0.03
C TYR A 156 10.18 11.07 -0.06
N ASN A 157 11.32 11.00 0.62
CA ASN A 157 12.26 12.12 0.73
C ASN A 157 11.58 13.44 1.19
N GLY A 158 10.65 13.33 2.14
CA GLY A 158 9.88 14.44 2.69
C GLY A 158 8.69 14.88 1.86
N LYS A 159 8.57 14.49 0.59
CA LYS A 159 7.47 14.87 -0.30
C LYS A 159 6.30 13.89 -0.19
N PRO A 160 5.04 14.38 -0.12
CA PRO A 160 3.87 13.50 -0.14
C PRO A 160 3.76 12.74 -1.46
N VAL A 161 3.23 11.52 -1.42
CA VAL A 161 3.11 10.66 -2.61
C VAL A 161 1.64 10.50 -2.95
N ILE A 162 1.27 10.77 -4.20
CA ILE A 162 -0.07 10.55 -4.74
C ILE A 162 0.04 9.58 -5.92
N PHE A 163 -0.71 8.48 -5.85
CA PHE A 163 -0.85 7.53 -6.95
C PHE A 163 -2.02 7.97 -7.82
N ILE A 164 -1.86 7.88 -9.15
CA ILE A 164 -2.90 8.22 -10.12
C ILE A 164 -3.32 6.97 -10.87
N PHE A 165 -4.59 6.59 -10.74
CA PHE A 165 -5.20 5.52 -11.53
C PHE A 165 -5.98 6.16 -12.69
N PRO A 166 -5.47 6.08 -13.93
CA PRO A 166 -6.06 6.79 -15.06
C PRO A 166 -7.37 6.15 -15.55
N LYS A 167 -8.25 6.96 -16.09
CA LYS A 167 -9.48 6.50 -16.78
C LYS A 167 -9.34 6.51 -18.29
N ASP A 168 -9.33 7.68 -18.91
CA ASP A 168 -9.37 7.80 -20.38
C ASP A 168 -8.23 8.61 -20.99
N SER A 169 -7.33 9.13 -20.17
CA SER A 169 -6.17 9.92 -20.57
C SER A 169 -6.49 11.27 -21.28
N SER A 170 -7.67 11.85 -21.05
CA SER A 170 -8.04 13.18 -21.56
C SER A 170 -7.49 14.33 -20.71
N THR A 171 -7.07 14.06 -19.48
CA THR A 171 -6.48 15.05 -18.56
C THR A 171 -5.17 15.62 -19.11
N ASP A 172 -5.04 16.94 -19.07
CA ASP A 172 -3.76 17.65 -19.28
C ASP A 172 -2.90 17.54 -18.00
N TRP A 173 -2.16 16.44 -17.87
CA TRP A 173 -1.30 16.17 -16.74
C TRP A 173 -0.15 17.17 -16.60
N LYS A 174 0.30 17.77 -17.70
CA LYS A 174 1.29 18.84 -17.65
C LYS A 174 0.76 20.05 -16.88
N ARG A 175 -0.50 20.43 -17.12
CA ARG A 175 -1.17 21.51 -16.39
C ARG A 175 -1.40 21.13 -14.92
N VAL A 176 -1.84 19.89 -14.65
CA VAL A 176 -1.98 19.39 -13.26
C VAL A 176 -0.66 19.51 -12.53
N ARG A 177 0.44 19.04 -13.14
CA ARG A 177 1.78 19.16 -12.54
C ARG A 177 2.18 20.60 -12.29
N GLN A 178 1.95 21.51 -13.24
CA GLN A 178 2.25 22.92 -13.06
C GLN A 178 1.55 23.50 -11.82
N VAL A 179 0.28 23.16 -11.61
CA VAL A 179 -0.47 23.62 -10.43
C VAL A 179 0.06 22.99 -9.14
N THR A 180 0.21 21.67 -9.10
CA THR A 180 0.65 20.96 -7.89
C THR A 180 2.07 21.34 -7.45
N GLN A 181 2.94 21.75 -8.38
CA GLN A 181 4.28 22.24 -8.08
C GLN A 181 4.29 23.63 -7.41
N THR A 182 3.18 24.37 -7.43
CA THR A 182 3.07 25.66 -6.72
C THR A 182 2.66 25.51 -5.27
N TRP A 183 2.28 24.32 -4.82
CA TRP A 183 1.87 24.07 -3.45
C TRP A 183 3.06 24.19 -2.50
N SER A 184 2.82 24.53 -1.24
CA SER A 184 3.88 24.71 -0.25
C SER A 184 4.65 23.40 0.03
N ASP A 185 4.06 22.27 -0.26
CA ASP A 185 4.61 20.93 -0.10
C ASP A 185 4.27 20.09 -1.34
N PRO A 186 4.98 20.31 -2.48
CA PRO A 186 4.63 19.71 -3.76
C PRO A 186 4.72 18.19 -3.73
N PRO A 187 3.65 17.48 -4.15
CA PRO A 187 3.65 16.02 -4.14
C PRO A 187 4.51 15.41 -5.25
N LEU A 188 4.93 14.16 -5.02
CA LEU A 188 5.34 13.26 -6.07
C LEU A 188 4.09 12.60 -6.66
N LEU A 189 3.94 12.69 -7.97
CA LEU A 189 2.84 12.08 -8.71
C LEU A 189 3.34 10.78 -9.37
N LEU A 190 2.70 9.67 -9.04
CA LEU A 190 3.01 8.35 -9.60
C LEU A 190 1.84 7.87 -10.47
N TYR A 191 2.10 7.58 -11.74
CA TYR A 191 1.06 7.19 -12.70
C TYR A 191 1.08 5.68 -12.95
N LYS A 192 -0.08 5.09 -13.17
CA LYS A 192 -0.16 3.69 -13.53
C LYS A 192 0.38 3.48 -14.95
N ASP A 193 1.36 2.61 -15.07
CA ASP A 193 2.07 2.28 -16.29
C ASP A 193 2.87 3.44 -16.94
N PRO A 194 4.08 3.18 -17.43
CA PRO A 194 4.87 4.18 -18.13
C PRO A 194 4.22 4.53 -19.48
N SER A 195 3.76 5.76 -19.61
CA SER A 195 3.16 6.27 -20.83
C SER A 195 4.10 7.27 -21.51
N PRO A 196 4.51 7.04 -22.76
CA PRO A 196 5.33 8.02 -23.51
C PRO A 196 4.69 9.41 -23.58
N LYS A 197 3.35 9.48 -23.56
CA LYS A 197 2.60 10.74 -23.57
C LYS A 197 2.83 11.59 -22.31
N PHE A 198 3.01 10.94 -21.14
CA PHE A 198 3.03 11.57 -19.84
C PHE A 198 4.36 11.40 -19.09
N ILE A 199 5.40 10.89 -19.75
CA ILE A 199 6.64 10.53 -19.08
C ILE A 199 7.29 11.69 -18.32
N ASN A 200 7.13 12.91 -18.82
CA ASN A 200 7.69 14.12 -18.23
C ASN A 200 6.80 14.77 -17.15
N ASP A 201 5.55 14.31 -17.05
CA ASP A 201 4.56 14.91 -16.15
C ASP A 201 4.50 14.20 -14.79
N PHE A 202 5.15 13.03 -14.67
CA PHE A 202 5.15 12.22 -13.47
C PHE A 202 6.56 11.97 -12.92
N ASP A 203 6.63 11.78 -11.59
CA ASP A 203 7.89 11.49 -10.89
C ASP A 203 8.21 9.99 -10.93
N GLY A 204 7.23 9.18 -11.27
CA GLY A 204 7.38 7.73 -11.39
C GLY A 204 6.14 7.03 -11.88
N PHE A 205 6.27 5.72 -11.98
CA PHE A 205 5.22 4.85 -12.49
C PHE A 205 5.08 3.60 -11.62
N TYR A 206 3.86 3.06 -11.55
CA TYR A 206 3.61 1.85 -10.81
C TYR A 206 2.92 0.79 -11.65
N ALA A 207 3.26 -0.48 -11.39
CA ALA A 207 2.63 -1.62 -12.00
C ALA A 207 1.27 -1.92 -11.35
N TRP A 208 0.38 -2.56 -12.10
CA TRP A 208 -0.93 -2.99 -11.64
C TRP A 208 -1.24 -4.40 -12.12
N VAL A 209 -2.21 -5.08 -11.48
CA VAL A 209 -2.62 -6.42 -11.91
C VAL A 209 -3.06 -6.43 -13.38
N GLN A 210 -2.35 -7.20 -14.20
CA GLN A 210 -2.61 -7.32 -15.63
C GLN A 210 -2.34 -8.74 -16.14
N PRO A 211 -3.09 -9.19 -17.16
CA PRO A 211 -2.96 -10.55 -17.68
C PRO A 211 -1.69 -10.77 -18.52
N GLY A 212 -1.04 -9.71 -19.00
CA GLY A 212 0.01 -9.79 -19.99
C GLY A 212 -0.50 -9.70 -21.45
N ARG A 213 0.42 -9.84 -22.40
CA ARG A 213 0.12 -9.63 -23.83
C ARG A 213 -0.86 -10.65 -24.42
N GLN A 214 -0.90 -11.84 -23.87
CA GLN A 214 -1.76 -12.92 -24.35
C GLN A 214 -3.18 -12.87 -23.75
N GLY A 215 -3.41 -11.90 -22.86
CA GLY A 215 -4.70 -11.69 -22.25
C GLY A 215 -4.92 -12.51 -20.98
N TRP A 216 -6.18 -12.59 -20.56
CA TRP A 216 -6.59 -13.29 -19.33
C TRP A 216 -6.73 -14.78 -19.59
N ALA A 217 -6.10 -15.62 -18.76
CA ALA A 217 -6.14 -17.07 -18.85
C ALA A 217 -6.67 -17.72 -17.58
N ARG A 218 -7.68 -18.60 -17.74
CA ARG A 218 -8.31 -19.30 -16.62
C ARG A 218 -7.48 -20.45 -16.07
N ASP A 219 -6.61 -21.01 -16.89
CA ASP A 219 -5.74 -22.13 -16.54
C ASP A 219 -4.45 -21.73 -15.82
N GLY A 220 -4.23 -20.41 -15.64
CA GLY A 220 -3.04 -19.86 -14.99
C GLY A 220 -1.79 -19.80 -15.86
N SER A 221 -1.93 -20.04 -17.18
CA SER A 221 -0.82 -19.90 -18.13
C SER A 221 -0.36 -18.45 -18.28
N HIS A 222 -1.23 -17.48 -17.93
CA HIS A 222 -0.93 -16.05 -17.97
C HIS A 222 -1.28 -15.42 -16.63
N TYR A 223 -0.27 -15.06 -15.88
CA TYR A 223 -0.39 -14.38 -14.58
C TYR A 223 0.26 -12.98 -14.58
N GLY A 224 0.55 -12.45 -15.77
CA GLY A 224 1.12 -11.11 -15.96
C GLY A 224 2.64 -11.08 -16.01
N GLU A 225 3.32 -12.21 -16.23
CA GLU A 225 4.78 -12.31 -16.27
C GLU A 225 5.41 -11.47 -17.38
N ASP A 226 4.83 -11.49 -18.57
CA ASP A 226 5.33 -10.71 -19.72
C ASP A 226 5.10 -9.20 -19.51
N TYR A 227 3.98 -8.82 -18.87
CA TYR A 227 3.72 -7.45 -18.47
C TYR A 227 4.73 -6.95 -17.43
N LEU A 228 4.96 -7.71 -16.35
CA LEU A 228 5.92 -7.32 -15.31
C LEU A 228 7.34 -7.22 -15.85
N ASN A 229 7.77 -8.19 -16.66
CA ASN A 229 9.07 -8.14 -17.32
C ASN A 229 9.19 -6.89 -18.22
N TYR A 230 8.14 -6.56 -18.99
CA TYR A 230 8.12 -5.35 -19.80
C TYR A 230 8.19 -4.08 -18.96
N PHE A 231 7.39 -4.00 -17.87
CA PHE A 231 7.37 -2.86 -16.97
C PHE A 231 8.75 -2.61 -16.36
N TYR A 232 9.32 -3.61 -15.69
CA TYR A 232 10.61 -3.46 -15.01
C TYR A 232 11.75 -3.14 -15.99
N LYS A 233 11.80 -3.85 -17.11
CA LYS A 233 12.80 -3.59 -18.14
C LYS A 233 12.66 -2.18 -18.71
N THR A 234 11.46 -1.71 -18.97
CA THR A 234 11.20 -0.36 -19.48
C THR A 234 11.65 0.70 -18.48
N MET A 235 11.36 0.52 -17.21
CA MET A 235 11.75 1.46 -16.17
C MET A 235 13.28 1.51 -16.00
N ILE A 236 13.94 0.39 -15.94
CA ILE A 236 15.40 0.32 -15.75
C ILE A 236 16.15 0.86 -16.97
N ASP A 237 15.76 0.43 -18.17
CA ASP A 237 16.54 0.72 -19.38
C ASP A 237 16.26 2.12 -19.95
N ARG A 238 15.02 2.62 -19.79
CA ARG A 238 14.56 3.84 -20.45
C ARG A 238 14.26 5.00 -19.52
N HIS A 239 13.95 4.72 -18.27
CA HIS A 239 13.51 5.71 -17.29
C HIS A 239 14.18 5.52 -15.91
N PRO A 240 15.53 5.39 -15.87
CA PRO A 240 16.24 5.16 -14.61
C PRO A 240 16.17 6.35 -13.62
N ASP A 241 15.75 7.51 -14.11
CA ASP A 241 15.55 8.75 -13.34
C ASP A 241 14.15 8.82 -12.67
N LYS A 242 13.27 7.86 -12.99
CA LYS A 242 11.90 7.79 -12.47
C LYS A 242 11.75 6.74 -11.36
N LEU A 243 10.85 7.01 -10.42
CA LEU A 243 10.49 5.99 -9.44
C LEU A 243 9.75 4.83 -10.14
N ALA A 244 10.20 3.62 -9.92
CA ALA A 244 9.60 2.40 -10.48
C ALA A 244 8.98 1.57 -9.35
N ILE A 245 7.67 1.70 -9.13
CA ILE A 245 6.98 0.96 -8.08
C ILE A 245 6.46 -0.35 -8.65
N GLY A 246 7.04 -1.46 -8.22
CA GLY A 246 6.59 -2.79 -8.63
C GLY A 246 5.24 -3.17 -8.03
N ALA A 247 4.64 -4.24 -8.55
CA ALA A 247 3.44 -4.81 -7.97
C ALA A 247 3.47 -6.34 -7.93
N VAL A 248 2.77 -6.90 -6.94
CA VAL A 248 2.51 -8.32 -6.78
C VAL A 248 1.03 -8.55 -6.52
N TRP A 249 0.50 -9.70 -6.95
CA TRP A 249 -0.92 -10.05 -6.81
C TRP A 249 -1.13 -11.54 -6.62
N PRO A 250 -2.18 -11.94 -5.88
CA PRO A 250 -2.44 -13.36 -5.62
C PRO A 250 -3.09 -14.09 -6.80
N GLY A 251 -3.80 -13.38 -7.63
CA GLY A 251 -4.66 -13.81 -8.73
C GLY A 251 -5.69 -12.74 -9.01
N PHE A 252 -6.72 -13.08 -9.79
CA PHE A 252 -7.80 -12.14 -10.14
C PHE A 252 -9.06 -12.92 -10.47
N ASP A 253 -10.23 -12.46 -10.00
CA ASP A 253 -11.54 -13.00 -10.39
C ASP A 253 -12.60 -11.91 -10.18
N ASP A 254 -12.99 -11.20 -11.25
CA ASP A 254 -13.96 -10.12 -11.17
C ASP A 254 -15.43 -10.59 -11.25
N SER A 255 -15.70 -11.87 -11.07
CA SER A 255 -17.05 -12.44 -11.21
C SER A 255 -18.07 -11.87 -10.21
N LYS A 256 -17.60 -11.25 -9.12
CA LYS A 256 -18.44 -10.61 -8.09
C LYS A 256 -18.61 -9.12 -8.29
N ALA A 257 -17.81 -8.50 -9.16
CA ALA A 257 -17.89 -7.07 -9.42
C ALA A 257 -19.09 -6.73 -10.29
N SER A 258 -19.77 -5.62 -10.01
CA SER A 258 -20.87 -5.13 -10.86
C SER A 258 -20.38 -4.71 -12.26
N TRP A 259 -19.10 -4.38 -12.39
CA TRP A 259 -18.40 -4.06 -13.64
C TRP A 259 -17.66 -5.25 -14.25
N SER A 260 -17.97 -6.47 -13.83
CA SER A 260 -17.32 -7.69 -14.28
C SER A 260 -17.31 -7.83 -15.81
N ARG A 261 -16.20 -8.33 -16.31
CA ARG A 261 -16.03 -8.79 -17.71
C ARG A 261 -15.72 -10.27 -17.77
N ASN A 262 -15.98 -11.02 -16.68
CA ASN A 262 -15.66 -12.44 -16.52
C ASN A 262 -14.16 -12.74 -16.74
N ARG A 263 -13.30 -11.84 -16.26
CA ARG A 263 -11.86 -12.00 -16.32
C ARG A 263 -11.40 -12.84 -15.13
N ARG A 264 -10.46 -13.73 -15.38
CA ARG A 264 -9.91 -14.58 -14.34
C ARG A 264 -8.43 -14.85 -14.56
N MET A 265 -7.65 -14.74 -13.49
CA MET A 265 -6.26 -15.18 -13.38
C MET A 265 -6.17 -16.16 -12.22
N ALA A 266 -5.67 -17.36 -12.46
CA ALA A 266 -5.62 -18.41 -11.45
C ALA A 266 -4.68 -18.04 -10.28
N TYR A 267 -5.10 -18.34 -9.05
CA TYR A 267 -4.31 -18.12 -7.84
C TYR A 267 -3.17 -19.13 -7.70
N ARG A 268 -3.33 -20.33 -8.24
CA ARG A 268 -2.35 -21.42 -8.22
C ARG A 268 -1.80 -21.73 -6.82
N CYS A 269 -2.69 -21.70 -5.82
CA CYS A 269 -2.33 -21.94 -4.42
C CYS A 269 -1.22 -20.99 -3.91
N GLY A 270 -1.33 -19.70 -4.21
CA GLY A 270 -0.35 -18.69 -3.84
C GLY A 270 0.88 -18.64 -4.75
N LYS A 271 1.01 -19.58 -5.72
CA LYS A 271 2.11 -19.58 -6.66
C LYS A 271 2.12 -18.33 -7.54
N THR A 272 0.94 -17.80 -7.91
CA THR A 272 0.85 -16.55 -8.67
C THR A 272 1.50 -15.40 -7.91
N PHE A 273 1.24 -15.26 -6.62
CA PHE A 273 1.89 -14.25 -5.78
C PHE A 273 3.41 -14.47 -5.70
N SER A 274 3.84 -15.69 -5.42
CA SER A 274 5.26 -16.02 -5.34
C SER A 274 6.01 -15.78 -6.66
N ASP A 275 5.37 -16.09 -7.80
CA ASP A 275 5.96 -15.87 -9.12
C ASP A 275 6.06 -14.38 -9.46
N THR A 276 5.04 -13.56 -9.16
CA THR A 276 5.11 -12.11 -9.38
C THR A 276 6.18 -11.46 -8.51
N LEU A 277 6.33 -11.90 -7.25
CA LEU A 277 7.41 -11.47 -6.37
C LEU A 277 8.79 -11.91 -6.88
N ARG A 278 8.91 -13.14 -7.38
CA ARG A 278 10.15 -13.63 -7.96
C ARG A 278 10.59 -12.79 -9.16
N ILE A 279 9.64 -12.38 -10.03
CA ILE A 279 9.96 -11.48 -11.15
C ILE A 279 10.47 -10.13 -10.62
N PHE A 280 9.83 -9.54 -9.64
CA PHE A 280 10.33 -8.30 -9.02
C PHE A 280 11.78 -8.45 -8.54
N ARG A 281 12.10 -9.53 -7.83
CA ARG A 281 13.44 -9.82 -7.32
C ARG A 281 14.50 -10.11 -8.40
N GLN A 282 14.08 -10.47 -9.61
CA GLN A 282 15.02 -10.64 -10.75
C GLN A 282 15.56 -9.30 -11.26
N TYR A 283 14.80 -8.22 -11.10
CA TYR A 283 15.16 -6.88 -11.56
C TYR A 283 15.75 -6.01 -10.46
N TYR A 284 15.32 -6.21 -9.20
CA TYR A 284 15.68 -5.38 -8.08
C TYR A 284 16.26 -6.21 -6.94
N GLY A 285 17.53 -5.93 -6.65
CA GLY A 285 18.23 -6.42 -5.46
C GLY A 285 18.29 -5.35 -4.37
N SER A 286 19.00 -5.64 -3.28
CA SER A 286 19.14 -4.73 -2.12
C SER A 286 19.79 -3.39 -2.46
N GLU A 287 20.61 -3.31 -3.51
CA GLU A 287 21.32 -2.08 -3.86
C GLU A 287 20.52 -1.14 -4.76
N ASN A 288 19.52 -1.65 -5.48
CA ASN A 288 18.72 -0.89 -6.44
C ASN A 288 17.22 -1.05 -6.25
N ALA A 289 16.79 -1.51 -5.08
CA ALA A 289 15.37 -1.66 -4.78
C ALA A 289 14.64 -0.30 -4.81
N PRO A 290 13.46 -0.22 -5.44
CA PRO A 290 12.63 0.97 -5.36
C PRO A 290 12.12 1.15 -3.92
N PRO A 291 11.67 2.38 -3.54
CA PRO A 291 11.25 2.63 -2.17
C PRO A 291 10.02 1.83 -1.73
N TYR A 292 9.19 1.40 -2.68
CA TYR A 292 7.92 0.72 -2.42
C TYR A 292 7.71 -0.47 -3.33
N LEU A 293 6.96 -1.46 -2.83
CA LEU A 293 6.39 -2.57 -3.60
C LEU A 293 4.89 -2.66 -3.26
N LEU A 294 4.03 -2.61 -4.27
CA LEU A 294 2.58 -2.70 -4.07
C LEU A 294 2.11 -4.15 -4.01
N ILE A 295 1.20 -4.43 -3.09
CA ILE A 295 0.36 -5.63 -3.07
C ILE A 295 -1.01 -5.21 -3.60
N VAL A 296 -1.45 -5.82 -4.69
CA VAL A 296 -2.73 -5.55 -5.32
C VAL A 296 -3.64 -6.76 -5.06
N THR A 297 -4.51 -6.72 -4.02
CA THR A 297 -4.88 -5.67 -3.08
C THR A 297 -4.93 -6.18 -1.64
N TRP A 298 -5.19 -5.29 -0.65
CA TRP A 298 -5.54 -5.71 0.71
C TRP A 298 -6.90 -6.42 0.74
N ASN A 299 -7.94 -5.75 0.21
CA ASN A 299 -9.34 -6.15 0.45
C ASN A 299 -10.26 -6.05 -0.78
N ASP A 300 -9.77 -6.13 -2.00
CA ASP A 300 -10.67 -6.16 -3.17
C ASP A 300 -11.27 -7.55 -3.37
N TYR A 301 -12.40 -7.78 -2.68
CA TYR A 301 -13.17 -9.03 -2.76
C TYR A 301 -14.03 -9.13 -4.03
N GLU A 302 -14.27 -8.03 -4.71
CA GLU A 302 -15.06 -7.98 -5.94
C GLU A 302 -14.24 -8.38 -7.16
N GLU A 303 -12.94 -8.00 -7.16
CA GLU A 303 -11.97 -8.45 -8.16
C GLU A 303 -11.13 -9.66 -7.69
N GLY A 304 -11.37 -10.14 -6.46
CA GLY A 304 -10.71 -11.33 -5.94
C GLY A 304 -9.21 -11.20 -5.76
N THR A 305 -8.68 -9.99 -5.68
CA THR A 305 -7.25 -9.74 -5.44
C THR A 305 -6.91 -9.59 -3.94
N ASP A 306 -7.89 -9.77 -3.07
CA ASP A 306 -7.75 -9.61 -1.63
C ASP A 306 -6.73 -10.57 -1.01
N ILE A 307 -5.94 -10.05 -0.06
CA ILE A 307 -5.05 -10.83 0.80
C ILE A 307 -5.47 -10.80 2.28
N GLU A 308 -6.41 -9.94 2.64
CA GLU A 308 -6.90 -9.76 4.02
C GLU A 308 -7.39 -11.08 4.63
N ARG A 309 -8.06 -11.90 3.84
CA ARG A 309 -8.52 -13.24 4.21
C ARG A 309 -7.67 -14.29 3.52
N SER A 310 -6.45 -14.47 4.00
CA SER A 310 -5.60 -15.54 3.49
C SER A 310 -6.21 -16.92 3.75
N ILE A 311 -6.11 -17.80 2.76
CA ILE A 311 -6.58 -19.20 2.86
C ILE A 311 -5.36 -20.11 3.00
N THR A 312 -5.39 -20.96 4.02
CA THR A 312 -4.34 -21.94 4.31
C THR A 312 -4.48 -23.26 3.52
N HIS A 313 -5.59 -23.45 2.80
CA HIS A 313 -5.86 -24.71 2.11
C HIS A 313 -6.09 -24.50 0.63
N CYS A 314 -5.28 -25.18 -0.18
CA CYS A 314 -5.51 -25.33 -1.60
C CYS A 314 -6.56 -26.40 -1.84
N GLY A 315 -7.68 -26.05 -2.50
CA GLY A 315 -8.62 -27.04 -3.00
C GLY A 315 -7.98 -27.94 -4.05
N ARG A 316 -8.59 -29.09 -4.33
CA ARG A 316 -8.10 -30.05 -5.33
C ARG A 316 -8.04 -29.47 -6.76
N ASP A 317 -8.72 -28.37 -7.00
CA ASP A 317 -8.79 -27.63 -8.26
C ASP A 317 -7.71 -26.55 -8.41
N GLY A 318 -6.77 -26.45 -7.46
CA GLY A 318 -5.71 -25.43 -7.47
C GLY A 318 -6.20 -24.02 -7.15
N GLY A 319 -7.47 -23.85 -6.72
CA GLY A 319 -8.11 -22.55 -6.49
C GLY A 319 -7.83 -21.92 -5.13
N GLY A 320 -6.79 -22.36 -4.41
CA GLY A 320 -6.42 -21.77 -3.11
C GLY A 320 -5.77 -20.39 -3.25
N ARG A 321 -6.12 -19.49 -2.33
CA ARG A 321 -5.56 -18.15 -2.21
C ARG A 321 -4.20 -18.18 -1.49
N LEU A 322 -3.56 -17.03 -1.39
CA LEU A 322 -2.25 -16.84 -0.78
C LEU A 322 -2.17 -17.40 0.65
N ASP A 323 -1.12 -18.16 0.94
CA ASP A 323 -0.67 -18.41 2.30
C ASP A 323 0.13 -17.18 2.80
N THR A 324 -0.31 -16.59 3.89
CA THR A 324 0.38 -15.42 4.50
C THR A 324 1.78 -15.73 4.99
N ALA A 325 2.16 -17.00 5.14
CA ALA A 325 3.53 -17.38 5.45
C ALA A 325 4.52 -16.89 4.35
N ALA A 326 4.08 -16.82 3.10
CA ALA A 326 4.87 -16.28 2.00
C ALA A 326 5.17 -14.77 2.16
N LEU A 327 4.29 -14.00 2.81
CA LEU A 327 4.51 -12.57 3.10
C LEU A 327 5.55 -12.35 4.20
N LYS A 328 5.63 -13.27 5.18
CA LYS A 328 6.62 -13.19 6.27
C LYS A 328 8.05 -13.45 5.80
N SER A 329 8.23 -14.04 4.62
CA SER A 329 9.53 -14.28 4.00
C SER A 329 9.98 -13.15 3.05
N LEU A 330 9.22 -12.07 2.96
CA LEU A 330 9.62 -10.87 2.24
C LEU A 330 10.75 -10.18 2.99
N PRO A 331 11.79 -9.73 2.29
CA PRO A 331 12.97 -9.11 2.88
C PRO A 331 12.66 -7.83 3.63
#